data_30daec0dafd44e4cdb6d3431d2b29686
#
_entry.id   30daec0dafd44e4cdb6d3431d2b29686
#
_cell.length_a   1.000
_cell.length_b   1.000
_cell.length_c   1.000
_cell.angle_alpha   90.00
_cell.angle_beta   90.00
_cell.angle_gamma   90.00
#
_symmetry.space_group_name_H-M   'P 1'
#
loop_
_entity.id
_entity.type
_entity.pdbx_description
1 polymer ?
#
loop_
_entity_poly.entity_id
_entity_poly.type
_entity_poly.pdbx_seq_one_letter_code
_entity_poly.pdbx_strand_id
1 'polypeptide(L)'
;MMVNKKEKKLGFTTIQHIPRTKYGLSNNDYCVADAIYHLSNNPNSIVFGWCFATRETLGSFFDLSKRTIINSINTLKAKDLIEVDNQTKYLRTTQKWYNEFVLYQETIQKKYKG
;
A
#
# COMPACT_ATOMS: atom_id res chain seq x y z
N MET A 1 7.70 13.73 21.51
CA MET A 1 7.42 13.17 21.20
C MET A 1 7.31 11.76 20.91
N MET A 2 7.27 10.97 21.76
CA MET A 2 7.21 9.60 21.67
C MET A 2 5.96 9.18 21.06
N VAL A 3 4.98 9.97 21.28
CA VAL A 3 3.69 9.72 20.70
C VAL A 3 3.77 9.46 19.22
N ASN A 4 4.66 10.14 18.55
CA ASN A 4 4.77 9.98 17.12
C ASN A 4 5.16 8.59 16.68
N LYS A 5 5.92 7.88 17.48
CA LYS A 5 6.32 6.54 17.11
C LYS A 5 5.15 5.60 17.13
N LYS A 6 4.26 5.78 18.10
CA LYS A 6 3.09 4.95 18.13
C LYS A 6 2.18 5.22 16.96
N GLU A 7 2.11 6.47 16.56
CA GLU A 7 1.24 6.84 15.47
C GLU A 7 1.69 6.30 14.15
N LYS A 8 2.95 5.87 14.05
CA LYS A 8 3.43 5.33 12.80
C LYS A 8 2.98 3.92 12.53
N LYS A 9 2.49 3.23 13.53
CA LYS A 9 1.99 1.90 13.30
C LYS A 9 0.54 1.95 12.87
N LEU A 10 0.20 1.12 11.89
CA LEU A 10 -1.19 1.03 11.45
C LEU A 10 -1.97 0.15 12.39
N GLY A 11 -3.24 0.48 12.60
CA GLY A 11 -4.11 -0.33 13.45
C GLY A 11 -4.42 -1.68 12.83
N PHE A 12 -4.71 -1.68 11.54
CA PHE A 12 -5.02 -2.92 10.85
C PHE A 12 -5.08 -2.66 9.34
N THR A 13 -5.03 -3.74 8.58
CA THR A 13 -5.21 -3.69 7.13
C THR A 13 -6.26 -4.72 6.77
N THR A 14 -7.25 -4.30 5.99
CA THR A 14 -8.25 -5.24 5.49
C THR A 14 -7.72 -5.84 4.20
N ILE A 15 -7.55 -7.16 4.18
CA ILE A 15 -6.98 -7.85 3.03
C ILE A 15 -8.09 -8.57 2.27
N GLN A 16 -8.17 -8.27 0.96
CA GLN A 16 -9.11 -8.96 0.07
C GLN A 16 -8.36 -10.13 -0.54
N HIS A 17 -8.58 -11.32 -0.01
CA HIS A 17 -7.79 -12.50 -0.40
C HIS A 17 -8.03 -12.96 -1.82
N ILE A 18 -9.26 -12.80 -2.33
CA ILE A 18 -9.55 -13.27 -3.69
C ILE A 18 -8.69 -12.54 -4.73
N PRO A 19 -8.70 -11.20 -4.80
CA PRO A 19 -7.78 -10.57 -5.76
C PRO A 19 -6.32 -10.73 -5.36
N ARG A 20 -6.02 -10.80 -4.05
CA ARG A 20 -4.64 -10.99 -3.62
C ARG A 20 -4.06 -12.27 -4.20
N THR A 21 -4.78 -13.37 -4.05
CA THR A 21 -4.28 -14.66 -4.55
C THR A 21 -4.30 -14.73 -6.07
N LYS A 22 -5.26 -14.04 -6.69
CA LYS A 22 -5.32 -13.98 -8.14
C LYS A 22 -4.01 -13.42 -8.72
N TYR A 23 -3.42 -12.43 -8.04
CA TYR A 23 -2.19 -11.82 -8.51
C TYR A 23 -0.94 -12.39 -7.83
N GLY A 24 -1.11 -13.41 -7.02
CA GLY A 24 0.03 -14.07 -6.40
C GLY A 24 0.75 -13.23 -5.36
N LEU A 25 0.03 -12.37 -4.68
CA LEU A 25 0.63 -11.50 -3.67
C LEU A 25 0.62 -12.16 -2.31
N SER A 26 1.69 -11.93 -1.54
CA SER A 26 1.68 -12.32 -0.14
C SER A 26 0.85 -11.32 0.66
N ASN A 27 0.55 -11.66 1.91
CA ASN A 27 -0.14 -10.72 2.79
C ASN A 27 0.71 -9.46 2.99
N ASN A 28 2.02 -9.61 3.10
CA ASN A 28 2.90 -8.45 3.24
C ASN A 28 2.86 -7.56 2.01
N ASP A 29 2.85 -8.17 0.82
CA ASP A 29 2.75 -7.39 -0.43
C ASP A 29 1.49 -6.55 -0.42
N TYR A 30 0.38 -7.15 -0.01
CA TYR A 30 -0.88 -6.44 0.03
C TYR A 30 -0.83 -5.26 1.01
N CYS A 31 -0.28 -5.50 2.21
CA CYS A 31 -0.19 -4.45 3.22
C CYS A 31 0.65 -3.28 2.72
N VAL A 32 1.75 -3.57 2.04
CA VAL A 32 2.62 -2.53 1.52
C VAL A 32 1.90 -1.72 0.46
N ALA A 33 1.22 -2.39 -0.47
CA ALA A 33 0.48 -1.68 -1.52
C ALA A 33 -0.64 -0.82 -0.92
N ASP A 34 -1.36 -1.35 0.05
CA ASP A 34 -2.45 -0.62 0.69
C ASP A 34 -1.94 0.64 1.39
N ALA A 35 -0.80 0.54 2.07
CA ALA A 35 -0.21 1.70 2.71
C ALA A 35 0.22 2.74 1.68
N ILE A 36 0.82 2.30 0.58
CA ILE A 36 1.22 3.22 -0.49
C ILE A 36 0.00 3.92 -1.07
N TYR A 37 -1.09 3.18 -1.26
CA TYR A 37 -2.31 3.76 -1.79
C TYR A 37 -2.84 4.87 -0.88
N HIS A 38 -2.95 4.60 0.41
CA HIS A 38 -3.49 5.59 1.33
C HIS A 38 -2.57 6.79 1.48
N LEU A 39 -1.27 6.58 1.51
CA LEU A 39 -0.33 7.68 1.67
C LEU A 39 -0.24 8.54 0.41
N SER A 40 -0.36 7.94 -0.77
CA SER A 40 -0.29 8.71 -2.00
C SER A 40 -1.58 9.47 -2.28
N ASN A 41 -2.68 9.11 -1.62
CA ASN A 41 -3.97 9.76 -1.81
C ASN A 41 -4.37 10.63 -0.62
N ASN A 42 -3.44 10.92 0.26
CA ASN A 42 -3.71 11.77 1.41
C ASN A 42 -3.79 13.23 0.96
N PRO A 43 -4.95 13.87 1.09
CA PRO A 43 -5.10 15.25 0.61
C PRO A 43 -4.27 16.26 1.41
N ASN A 44 -3.79 15.87 2.58
CA ASN A 44 -2.96 16.74 3.40
C ASN A 44 -1.48 16.59 3.11
N SER A 45 -1.12 15.72 2.17
CA SER A 45 0.28 15.51 1.83
C SER A 45 0.80 16.68 1.00
N ILE A 46 2.02 17.10 1.29
CA ILE A 46 2.65 18.15 0.50
C ILE A 46 3.09 17.64 -0.87
N VAL A 47 3.11 16.31 -1.03
CA VAL A 47 3.47 15.69 -2.30
C VAL A 47 2.26 14.94 -2.81
N PHE A 48 1.25 15.70 -3.19
CA PHE A 48 -0.02 15.12 -3.59
C PHE A 48 0.15 14.11 -4.72
N GLY A 49 -0.46 12.97 -4.56
CA GLY A 49 -0.43 11.93 -5.58
C GLY A 49 0.73 10.95 -5.43
N TRP A 50 1.63 11.18 -4.49
CA TRP A 50 2.77 10.31 -4.27
C TRP A 50 2.95 9.99 -2.81
N CYS A 51 3.44 8.78 -2.54
CA CYS A 51 3.84 8.37 -1.20
C CYS A 51 5.32 8.67 -1.08
N PHE A 52 5.68 9.58 -0.18
CA PHE A 52 7.08 9.94 0.00
C PHE A 52 7.73 9.25 1.20
N ALA A 53 7.02 8.31 1.81
CA ALA A 53 7.59 7.55 2.92
C ALA A 53 8.78 6.73 2.44
N THR A 54 9.82 6.67 3.27
CA THR A 54 10.99 5.85 2.95
C THR A 54 10.65 4.38 3.15
N ARG A 55 11.51 3.50 2.63
CA ARG A 55 11.33 2.07 2.83
C ARG A 55 11.38 1.71 4.30
N GLU A 56 12.23 2.40 5.06
CA GLU A 56 12.30 2.21 6.50
C GLU A 56 11.00 2.60 7.19
N THR A 57 10.43 3.74 6.78
CA THR A 57 9.17 4.19 7.36
C THR A 57 8.04 3.20 7.06
N LEU A 58 7.98 2.73 5.81
CA LEU A 58 6.97 1.74 5.46
C LEU A 58 7.13 0.47 6.29
N GLY A 59 8.38 0.06 6.50
CA GLY A 59 8.64 -1.11 7.33
C GLY A 59 8.16 -0.92 8.76
N SER A 60 8.30 0.29 9.28
CA SER A 60 7.91 0.55 10.67
C SER A 60 6.39 0.42 10.87
N PHE A 61 5.60 0.64 9.83
CA PHE A 61 4.14 0.48 9.94
C PHE A 61 3.75 -0.95 10.25
N PHE A 62 4.52 -1.93 9.76
CA PHE A 62 4.16 -3.34 9.83
C PHE A 62 5.18 -4.17 10.60
N ASP A 63 6.20 -3.52 11.15
CA ASP A 63 7.26 -4.22 11.86
C ASP A 63 8.00 -5.15 10.90
N LEU A 64 8.25 -4.68 9.69
CA LEU A 64 8.95 -5.42 8.65
C LEU A 64 10.28 -4.74 8.36
N SER A 65 11.27 -5.55 7.96
CA SER A 65 12.59 -5.02 7.62
C SER A 65 12.54 -4.25 6.32
N LYS A 66 13.52 -3.38 6.11
CA LYS A 66 13.65 -2.64 4.87
C LYS A 66 13.76 -3.60 3.69
N ARG A 67 14.49 -4.70 3.86
CA ARG A 67 14.64 -5.67 2.79
C ARG A 67 13.31 -6.29 2.38
N THR A 68 12.49 -6.64 3.36
CA THR A 68 11.18 -7.20 3.08
C THR A 68 10.32 -6.19 2.32
N ILE A 69 10.40 -4.91 2.70
CA ILE A 69 9.66 -3.87 2.00
C ILE A 69 10.14 -3.74 0.55
N ILE A 70 11.45 -3.76 0.35
CA ILE A 70 12.01 -3.66 -1.00
C ILE A 70 11.55 -4.84 -1.86
N ASN A 71 11.55 -6.04 -1.28
CA ASN A 71 11.09 -7.22 -2.01
C ASN A 71 9.61 -7.08 -2.41
N SER A 72 8.77 -6.59 -1.50
CA SER A 72 7.37 -6.38 -1.81
C SER A 72 7.18 -5.32 -2.90
N ILE A 73 7.95 -4.24 -2.83
CA ILE A 73 7.88 -3.19 -3.84
C ILE A 73 8.24 -3.75 -5.20
N ASN A 74 9.29 -4.57 -5.27
CA ASN A 74 9.70 -5.16 -6.54
C ASN A 74 8.62 -6.09 -7.11
N THR A 75 8.00 -6.89 -6.24
CA THR A 75 6.90 -7.76 -6.66
C THR A 75 5.73 -6.95 -7.20
N LEU A 76 5.33 -5.93 -6.47
CA LEU A 76 4.19 -5.09 -6.87
C LEU A 76 4.49 -4.34 -8.16
N LYS A 77 5.71 -3.84 -8.31
CA LYS A 77 6.10 -3.14 -9.52
C LYS A 77 6.07 -4.06 -10.72
N ALA A 78 6.56 -5.30 -10.55
CA ALA A 78 6.57 -6.27 -11.65
C ALA A 78 5.16 -6.63 -12.10
N LYS A 79 4.19 -6.51 -11.22
CA LYS A 79 2.79 -6.80 -11.55
C LYS A 79 2.02 -5.55 -11.95
N ASP A 80 2.71 -4.44 -12.11
CA ASP A 80 2.13 -3.17 -12.53
C ASP A 80 1.08 -2.64 -11.56
N LEU A 81 1.28 -2.91 -10.30
CA LEU A 81 0.36 -2.44 -9.26
C LEU A 81 0.85 -1.19 -8.57
N ILE A 82 2.15 -0.89 -8.67
CA ILE A 82 2.71 0.37 -8.18
C ILE A 82 3.71 0.93 -9.18
N GLU A 83 3.99 2.22 -9.03
CA GLU A 83 5.00 2.93 -9.81
C GLU A 83 5.99 3.57 -8.87
N VAL A 84 7.23 3.69 -9.34
CA VAL A 84 8.30 4.35 -8.59
C VAL A 84 8.81 5.50 -9.45
N ASP A 85 8.84 6.71 -8.89
CA ASP A 85 9.38 7.84 -9.61
C ASP A 85 10.91 7.69 -9.69
N ASN A 86 11.47 7.86 -10.89
CA ASN A 86 12.88 7.62 -11.12
C ASN A 86 13.79 8.58 -10.37
N GLN A 87 13.35 9.80 -10.17
CA GLN A 87 14.18 10.82 -9.54
C GLN A 87 14.03 10.83 -8.02
N THR A 88 12.80 10.89 -7.54
CA THR A 88 12.55 11.02 -6.12
C THR A 88 12.46 9.68 -5.40
N LYS A 89 12.21 8.61 -6.15
CA LYS A 89 11.94 7.27 -5.61
C LYS A 89 10.64 7.20 -4.81
N TYR A 90 9.80 8.20 -4.98
CA TYR A 90 8.47 8.18 -4.38
C TYR A 90 7.63 7.09 -5.03
N LEU A 91 6.60 6.65 -4.34
CA LEU A 91 5.79 5.51 -4.74
C LEU A 91 4.34 5.93 -4.91
N ARG A 92 3.63 5.22 -5.77
CA ARG A 92 2.17 5.36 -5.83
C ARG A 92 1.60 4.10 -6.44
N THR A 93 0.32 3.83 -6.14
CA THR A 93 -0.37 2.71 -6.77
C THR A 93 -0.84 3.13 -8.16
N THR A 94 -1.08 2.12 -9.00
CA THR A 94 -1.55 2.36 -10.37
C THR A 94 -3.06 2.30 -10.42
N GLN A 95 -3.62 2.65 -11.59
CA GLN A 95 -5.05 2.50 -11.82
C GLN A 95 -5.45 1.03 -11.70
N LYS A 96 -4.54 0.12 -12.06
CA LYS A 96 -4.81 -1.30 -11.95
C LYS A 96 -5.07 -1.71 -10.50
N TRP A 97 -4.27 -1.19 -9.56
CA TRP A 97 -4.51 -1.46 -8.14
C TRP A 97 -5.90 -0.99 -7.74
N TYR A 98 -6.26 0.21 -8.15
CA TYR A 98 -7.55 0.77 -7.81
C TYR A 98 -8.68 -0.12 -8.35
N ASN A 99 -8.59 -0.49 -9.61
CA ASN A 99 -9.65 -1.26 -10.25
C ASN A 99 -9.79 -2.65 -9.64
N GLU A 100 -8.67 -3.31 -9.36
CA GLU A 100 -8.69 -4.71 -8.96
C GLU A 100 -8.85 -4.92 -7.46
N PHE A 101 -8.50 -3.92 -6.66
CA PHE A 101 -8.51 -4.08 -5.21
C PHE A 101 -9.44 -3.10 -4.50
N VAL A 102 -9.36 -1.83 -4.83
CA VAL A 102 -10.20 -0.84 -4.14
C VAL A 102 -11.66 -0.98 -4.57
N LEU A 103 -11.91 -1.02 -5.86
CA LEU A 103 -13.28 -1.19 -6.35
C LEU A 103 -13.86 -2.55 -5.94
N TYR A 104 -13.02 -3.58 -5.89
CA TYR A 104 -13.45 -4.89 -5.45
C TYR A 104 -13.99 -4.81 -4.02
N GLN A 105 -13.26 -4.13 -3.15
CA GLN A 105 -13.67 -3.98 -1.76
C GLN A 105 -15.02 -3.28 -1.66
N GLU A 106 -15.20 -2.21 -2.42
CA GLU A 106 -16.46 -1.47 -2.44
C GLU A 106 -17.62 -2.34 -2.91
N THR A 107 -17.36 -3.14 -3.93
CA THR A 107 -18.38 -4.04 -4.48
C THR A 107 -18.82 -5.06 -3.44
N ILE A 108 -17.86 -5.64 -2.72
CA ILE A 108 -18.16 -6.62 -1.69
C ILE A 108 -18.97 -5.99 -0.56
N GLN A 109 -18.61 -4.80 -0.14
CA GLN A 109 -19.34 -4.12 0.90
C GLN A 109 -20.79 -3.86 0.51
N LYS A 110 -21.00 -3.42 -0.71
CA LYS A 110 -22.37 -3.19 -1.18
C LYS A 110 -23.15 -4.47 -1.19
N LYS A 111 -22.55 -5.55 -1.65
CA LYS A 111 -23.21 -6.83 -1.75
C LYS A 111 -23.71 -7.33 -0.40
N TYR A 112 -22.91 -7.15 0.63
CA TYR A 112 -23.27 -7.66 1.94
C TYR A 112 -24.08 -6.68 2.78
N LYS A 113 -24.16 -5.44 2.35
CA LYS A 113 -24.99 -4.49 3.06
C LYS A 113 -26.41 -4.50 2.56
N GLY A 114 -26.54 -4.70 1.29
CA GLY A 114 -27.80 -4.68 0.63
C GLY A 114 -28.66 -5.83 1.04
#